data_ac60e084192a5bda63694e32d56433b6
#
_entry.id   ac60e084192a5bda63694e32d56433b6
#
_cell.length_a   1.000
_cell.length_b   1.000
_cell.length_c   1.000
_cell.angle_alpha   90.00
_cell.angle_beta   90.00
_cell.angle_gamma   90.00
#
_symmetry.space_group_name_H-M   'P 1'
#
loop_
_entity.id
_entity.type
_entity.pdbx_description
1 polymer ?
#
loop_
_entity_poly.entity_id
_entity_poly.type
_entity_poly.pdbx_seq_one_letter_code
_entity_poly.pdbx_strand_id
1 'polypeptide(L)'
;FFLSDIQDNLVVARNYKFNRPFGIPVRYHDYMGLSSKTNVDFIEFHLSYKDLEEDISALFDKVQDIGFAVHSPELFFGDHILNLCSNDLKYLNHSINELQNVVNITRTLKPYFPNTKRPVIVTNVGGFSNDGFLPKEKRIEMYEKISNSLDKIDSENVEIIIQTMPPFPWHFGGQGFHNLFVNPNEIAAF
;
A
#
# COMPACT_ATOMS: atom_id res chain seq x y z
N PHE A 1 -32.75 7.22 5.97
CA PHE A 1 -32.11 7.40 4.65
C PHE A 1 -32.91 6.63 3.63
N PHE A 2 -33.55 7.31 2.68
CA PHE A 2 -34.27 6.67 1.58
C PHE A 2 -33.28 6.41 0.44
N LEU A 3 -33.47 5.30 -0.29
CA LEU A 3 -32.61 4.92 -1.43
C LEU A 3 -32.55 5.99 -2.53
N SER A 4 -33.61 6.82 -2.66
CA SER A 4 -33.66 7.98 -3.55
C SER A 4 -32.58 9.02 -3.22
N ASP A 5 -32.38 9.32 -1.95
CA ASP A 5 -31.42 10.33 -1.49
C ASP A 5 -29.98 9.91 -1.80
N ILE A 6 -29.70 8.60 -1.80
CA ILE A 6 -28.40 8.04 -2.17
C ILE A 6 -28.16 8.20 -3.68
N GLN A 7 -29.17 7.98 -4.52
CA GLN A 7 -29.04 8.12 -5.97
C GLN A 7 -28.84 9.58 -6.39
N ASP A 8 -29.56 10.53 -5.77
CA ASP A 8 -29.41 11.96 -6.04
C ASP A 8 -28.02 12.46 -5.62
N ASN A 9 -27.52 12.03 -4.47
CA ASN A 9 -26.17 12.34 -4.01
C ASN A 9 -25.07 11.75 -4.91
N LEU A 10 -25.27 10.56 -5.48
CA LEU A 10 -24.35 9.97 -6.46
C LEU A 10 -24.28 10.76 -7.76
N VAL A 11 -25.40 11.32 -8.23
CA VAL A 11 -25.44 12.20 -9.42
C VAL A 11 -24.68 13.50 -9.15
N VAL A 12 -24.83 14.09 -7.97
CA VAL A 12 -24.08 15.29 -7.55
C VAL A 12 -22.58 14.97 -7.46
N ALA A 13 -22.20 13.86 -6.86
CA ALA A 13 -20.80 13.46 -6.71
C ALA A 13 -20.11 13.24 -8.06
N ARG A 14 -20.80 12.67 -9.06
CA ARG A 14 -20.26 12.47 -10.43
C ARG A 14 -19.92 13.78 -11.15
N ASN A 15 -20.63 14.85 -10.86
CA ASN A 15 -20.44 16.14 -11.50
C ASN A 15 -19.52 17.08 -10.70
N TYR A 16 -19.16 16.71 -9.48
CA TYR A 16 -18.30 17.52 -8.64
C TYR A 16 -16.84 17.33 -9.07
N LYS A 17 -16.14 18.43 -9.32
CA LYS A 17 -14.69 18.44 -9.56
C LYS A 17 -13.99 18.98 -8.32
N PHE A 18 -13.11 18.17 -7.77
CA PHE A 18 -12.24 18.55 -6.66
C PHE A 18 -11.12 19.48 -7.17
N ASN A 19 -10.72 20.43 -6.32
CA ASN A 19 -9.58 21.31 -6.62
C ASN A 19 -8.22 20.60 -6.53
N ARG A 20 -8.21 19.37 -5.99
CA ARG A 20 -7.03 18.49 -5.89
C ARG A 20 -7.41 17.11 -6.41
N PRO A 21 -6.44 16.33 -6.90
CA PRO A 21 -6.69 14.95 -7.28
C PRO A 21 -7.35 14.18 -6.14
N PHE A 22 -8.41 13.47 -6.49
CA PHE A 22 -9.19 12.65 -5.56
C PHE A 22 -9.16 11.20 -6.02
N GLY A 23 -8.85 10.28 -5.11
CA GLY A 23 -8.80 8.84 -5.38
C GLY A 23 -9.59 8.03 -4.36
N ILE A 24 -9.90 6.79 -4.71
CA ILE A 24 -10.56 5.83 -3.83
C ILE A 24 -9.76 4.52 -3.79
N PRO A 25 -9.77 3.80 -2.65
CA PRO A 25 -9.25 2.45 -2.57
C PRO A 25 -10.20 1.47 -3.28
N VAL A 26 -9.61 0.53 -4.02
CA VAL A 26 -10.35 -0.51 -4.76
C VAL A 26 -9.61 -1.84 -4.68
N ARG A 27 -10.34 -2.93 -4.98
CA ARG A 27 -9.77 -4.25 -5.31
C ARG A 27 -9.89 -4.51 -6.80
N TYR A 28 -9.17 -5.46 -7.34
CA TYR A 28 -9.31 -5.81 -8.76
C TYR A 28 -10.73 -6.19 -9.13
N HIS A 29 -11.41 -6.97 -8.29
CA HIS A 29 -12.77 -7.46 -8.55
C HIS A 29 -13.86 -6.37 -8.48
N ASP A 30 -13.65 -5.27 -7.76
CA ASP A 30 -14.64 -4.20 -7.60
C ASP A 30 -14.30 -2.89 -8.35
N TYR A 31 -13.08 -2.83 -8.91
CA TYR A 31 -12.57 -1.66 -9.62
C TYR A 31 -13.55 -1.08 -10.63
N MET A 32 -14.04 -1.91 -11.58
CA MET A 32 -14.95 -1.44 -12.63
C MET A 32 -16.28 -0.93 -12.08
N GLY A 33 -16.79 -1.59 -11.04
CA GLY A 33 -18.04 -1.21 -10.39
C GLY A 33 -17.95 0.12 -9.62
N LEU A 34 -16.82 0.38 -8.97
CA LEU A 34 -16.60 1.60 -8.18
C LEU A 34 -16.17 2.77 -9.07
N SER A 35 -15.20 2.58 -9.96
CA SER A 35 -14.71 3.66 -10.83
C SER A 35 -15.78 4.21 -11.77
N SER A 36 -16.68 3.35 -12.25
CA SER A 36 -17.81 3.79 -13.11
C SER A 36 -18.86 4.64 -12.39
N LYS A 37 -18.92 4.60 -11.05
CA LYS A 37 -19.89 5.33 -10.22
C LYS A 37 -19.34 6.62 -9.61
N THR A 38 -18.03 6.87 -9.78
CA THR A 38 -17.33 7.98 -9.13
C THR A 38 -16.61 8.83 -10.19
N ASN A 39 -16.32 10.08 -9.84
CA ASN A 39 -15.49 10.96 -10.65
C ASN A 39 -14.12 11.10 -9.98
N VAL A 40 -13.32 10.02 -10.06
CA VAL A 40 -12.00 9.95 -9.44
C VAL A 40 -10.90 10.29 -10.45
N ASP A 41 -9.84 10.93 -9.96
CA ASP A 41 -8.64 11.22 -10.75
C ASP A 41 -7.66 10.05 -10.73
N PHE A 42 -7.70 9.24 -9.66
CA PHE A 42 -6.88 8.03 -9.52
C PHE A 42 -7.56 7.00 -8.61
N ILE A 43 -7.05 5.80 -8.64
CA ILE A 43 -7.44 4.69 -7.76
C ILE A 43 -6.24 4.19 -6.98
N GLU A 44 -6.47 3.61 -5.82
CA GLU A 44 -5.47 2.89 -5.05
C GLU A 44 -5.83 1.41 -4.98
N PHE A 45 -5.08 0.54 -5.66
CA PHE A 45 -5.28 -0.90 -5.56
C PHE A 45 -4.79 -1.41 -4.21
N HIS A 46 -5.71 -1.73 -3.32
CA HIS A 46 -5.42 -2.42 -2.06
C HIS A 46 -5.23 -3.91 -2.33
N LEU A 47 -4.00 -4.34 -2.57
CA LEU A 47 -3.69 -5.72 -2.92
C LEU A 47 -3.79 -6.66 -1.71
N SER A 48 -4.27 -7.85 -1.95
CA SER A 48 -4.05 -9.04 -1.14
C SER A 48 -2.94 -9.90 -1.76
N TYR A 49 -2.43 -10.89 -1.03
CA TYR A 49 -1.45 -11.81 -1.60
C TYR A 49 -1.99 -12.58 -2.82
N LYS A 50 -3.30 -12.81 -2.91
CA LYS A 50 -3.93 -13.46 -4.07
C LYS A 50 -3.89 -12.57 -5.31
N ASP A 51 -4.03 -11.26 -5.13
CA ASP A 51 -3.96 -10.31 -6.25
C ASP A 51 -2.56 -10.27 -6.89
N LEU A 52 -1.52 -10.72 -6.18
CA LEU A 52 -0.16 -10.83 -6.72
C LEU A 52 0.02 -12.00 -7.70
N GLU A 53 -0.93 -12.93 -7.74
CA GLU A 53 -0.94 -14.09 -8.63
C GLU A 53 -1.85 -13.90 -9.85
N GLU A 54 -2.62 -12.78 -9.89
CA GLU A 54 -3.58 -12.49 -10.95
C GLU A 54 -2.90 -12.14 -12.28
N ASP A 55 -3.49 -12.60 -13.36
CA ASP A 55 -3.10 -12.20 -14.71
C ASP A 55 -3.65 -10.80 -15.01
N ILE A 56 -2.81 -9.79 -14.89
CA ILE A 56 -3.18 -8.38 -15.15
C ILE A 56 -3.71 -8.19 -16.57
N SER A 57 -3.22 -8.94 -17.56
CA SER A 57 -3.70 -8.85 -18.93
C SER A 57 -5.13 -9.34 -19.13
N ALA A 58 -5.57 -10.25 -18.25
CA ALA A 58 -6.96 -10.72 -18.23
C ALA A 58 -7.91 -9.75 -17.51
N LEU A 59 -7.38 -8.90 -16.60
CA LEU A 59 -8.16 -7.92 -15.85
C LEU A 59 -8.43 -6.64 -16.63
N PHE A 60 -7.48 -6.22 -17.47
CA PHE A 60 -7.53 -4.96 -18.21
C PHE A 60 -7.41 -5.22 -19.73
N ASP A 61 -8.51 -5.05 -20.44
CA ASP A 61 -8.58 -5.19 -21.90
C ASP A 61 -8.21 -3.90 -22.65
N LYS A 62 -8.16 -2.77 -21.95
CA LYS A 62 -7.87 -1.44 -22.49
C LYS A 62 -7.19 -0.52 -21.48
N VAL A 63 -6.60 0.53 -22.03
CA VAL A 63 -6.00 1.62 -21.26
C VAL A 63 -7.06 2.38 -20.48
N GLN A 64 -6.74 2.78 -19.24
CA GLN A 64 -7.58 3.52 -18.33
C GLN A 64 -7.15 5.01 -18.32
N ASP A 65 -8.11 5.91 -18.42
CA ASP A 65 -7.86 7.38 -18.42
C ASP A 65 -7.88 7.99 -17.01
N ILE A 66 -7.37 7.26 -16.03
CA ILE A 66 -7.17 7.70 -14.64
C ILE A 66 -5.78 7.29 -14.15
N GLY A 67 -5.32 7.91 -13.07
CA GLY A 67 -4.09 7.49 -12.39
C GLY A 67 -4.28 6.27 -11.49
N PHE A 68 -3.17 5.71 -11.00
CA PHE A 68 -3.21 4.66 -9.99
C PHE A 68 -2.06 4.74 -9.00
N ALA A 69 -2.29 4.17 -7.82
CA ALA A 69 -1.33 3.81 -6.80
C ALA A 69 -1.60 2.37 -6.35
N VAL A 70 -0.68 1.79 -5.63
CA VAL A 70 -0.80 0.44 -5.07
C VAL A 70 -0.60 0.51 -3.56
N HIS A 71 -1.45 -0.18 -2.80
CA HIS A 71 -1.21 -0.50 -1.40
C HIS A 71 -0.77 -1.96 -1.29
N SER A 72 0.44 -2.17 -0.78
CA SER A 72 1.03 -3.50 -0.59
C SER A 72 0.19 -4.33 0.38
N PRO A 73 0.09 -5.66 0.20
CA PRO A 73 -0.42 -6.53 1.24
C PRO A 73 0.37 -6.37 2.54
N GLU A 74 -0.31 -6.45 3.68
CA GLU A 74 0.33 -6.60 4.99
C GLU A 74 0.58 -8.08 5.31
N LEU A 75 -0.33 -8.96 4.86
CA LEU A 75 -0.30 -10.39 5.02
C LEU A 75 -0.10 -11.05 3.66
N PHE A 76 0.91 -11.90 3.55
CA PHE A 76 1.27 -12.67 2.37
C PHE A 76 0.94 -14.17 2.53
N PHE A 77 1.18 -14.96 1.51
CA PHE A 77 0.92 -16.39 1.55
C PHE A 77 1.65 -17.09 2.71
N GLY A 78 0.97 -18.06 3.34
CA GLY A 78 1.52 -18.80 4.49
C GLY A 78 1.61 -17.98 5.78
N ASP A 79 0.68 -17.04 5.97
CA ASP A 79 0.61 -16.15 7.14
C ASP A 79 1.87 -15.31 7.36
N HIS A 80 2.62 -15.05 6.28
CA HIS A 80 3.81 -14.20 6.33
C HIS A 80 3.41 -12.72 6.41
N ILE A 81 3.83 -12.05 7.50
CA ILE A 81 3.63 -10.61 7.69
C ILE A 81 4.91 -9.89 7.28
N LEU A 82 4.79 -8.86 6.44
CA LEU A 82 5.93 -8.09 5.97
C LEU A 82 6.74 -7.52 7.14
N ASN A 83 8.05 -7.84 7.20
CA ASN A 83 8.95 -7.31 8.21
C ASN A 83 10.38 -7.15 7.67
N LEU A 84 10.68 -5.93 7.20
CA LEU A 84 11.96 -5.58 6.59
C LEU A 84 13.08 -5.32 7.62
N CYS A 85 12.80 -5.45 8.92
CA CYS A 85 13.80 -5.34 9.98
C CYS A 85 13.92 -6.60 10.86
N SER A 86 13.43 -7.74 10.36
CA SER A 86 13.55 -9.02 11.07
C SER A 86 15.01 -9.39 11.37
N ASN A 87 15.23 -10.00 12.55
CA ASN A 87 16.54 -10.60 12.90
C ASN A 87 16.74 -11.98 12.27
N ASP A 88 15.66 -12.65 11.89
CA ASP A 88 15.73 -13.90 11.12
C ASP A 88 15.99 -13.57 9.65
N LEU A 89 17.16 -13.93 9.17
CA LEU A 89 17.60 -13.65 7.78
C LEU A 89 16.73 -14.34 6.74
N LYS A 90 16.19 -15.52 7.02
CA LYS A 90 15.30 -16.22 6.10
C LYS A 90 13.98 -15.48 5.98
N TYR A 91 13.43 -15.07 7.12
CA TYR A 91 12.20 -14.27 7.18
C TYR A 91 12.39 -12.91 6.51
N LEU A 92 13.50 -12.22 6.77
CA LEU A 92 13.86 -10.94 6.17
C LEU A 92 13.94 -11.04 4.64
N ASN A 93 14.68 -12.03 4.13
CA ASN A 93 14.81 -12.23 2.68
C ASN A 93 13.47 -12.55 2.03
N HIS A 94 12.60 -13.30 2.70
CA HIS A 94 11.25 -13.54 2.22
C HIS A 94 10.45 -12.24 2.14
N SER A 95 10.49 -11.39 3.16
CA SER A 95 9.82 -10.06 3.16
C SER A 95 10.33 -9.16 2.02
N ILE A 96 11.65 -9.16 1.75
CA ILE A 96 12.24 -8.41 0.64
C ILE A 96 11.71 -8.93 -0.71
N ASN A 97 11.64 -10.24 -0.89
CA ASN A 97 11.13 -10.85 -2.11
C ASN A 97 9.66 -10.56 -2.33
N GLU A 98 8.84 -10.58 -1.27
CA GLU A 98 7.43 -10.25 -1.35
C GLU A 98 7.21 -8.79 -1.75
N LEU A 99 7.95 -7.85 -1.18
CA LEU A 99 7.85 -6.44 -1.58
C LEU A 99 8.39 -6.22 -3.00
N GLN A 100 9.43 -6.94 -3.42
CA GLN A 100 9.89 -6.93 -4.81
C GLN A 100 8.80 -7.43 -5.77
N ASN A 101 8.03 -8.45 -5.37
CA ASN A 101 6.92 -8.94 -6.16
C ASN A 101 5.83 -7.87 -6.33
N VAL A 102 5.51 -7.12 -5.27
CA VAL A 102 4.58 -5.97 -5.35
C VAL A 102 5.09 -4.91 -6.34
N VAL A 103 6.40 -4.62 -6.33
CA VAL A 103 7.02 -3.71 -7.31
C VAL A 103 6.82 -4.24 -8.74
N ASN A 104 7.05 -5.52 -8.96
CA ASN A 104 6.92 -6.12 -10.28
C ASN A 104 5.47 -6.08 -10.79
N ILE A 105 4.49 -6.39 -9.95
CA ILE A 105 3.06 -6.28 -10.27
C ILE A 105 2.67 -4.82 -10.57
N THR A 106 3.17 -3.88 -9.79
CA THR A 106 2.94 -2.45 -10.03
C THR A 106 3.47 -2.01 -11.40
N ARG A 107 4.63 -2.52 -11.81
CA ARG A 107 5.19 -2.29 -13.16
C ARG A 107 4.33 -2.91 -14.26
N THR A 108 3.73 -4.09 -14.02
CA THR A 108 2.83 -4.76 -14.97
C THR A 108 1.51 -4.00 -15.13
N LEU A 109 1.03 -3.32 -14.09
CA LEU A 109 -0.16 -2.45 -14.16
C LEU A 109 0.09 -1.17 -14.97
N LYS A 110 1.31 -0.63 -14.92
CA LYS A 110 1.63 0.69 -15.49
C LYS A 110 1.22 0.90 -16.97
N PRO A 111 1.35 -0.06 -17.91
CA PRO A 111 0.91 0.10 -19.29
C PRO A 111 -0.59 0.40 -19.45
N TYR A 112 -1.40 -0.05 -18.50
CA TYR A 112 -2.85 0.19 -18.49
C TYR A 112 -3.24 1.55 -17.92
N PHE A 113 -2.32 2.26 -17.26
CA PHE A 113 -2.53 3.54 -16.58
C PHE A 113 -1.48 4.59 -17.01
N PRO A 114 -1.49 5.05 -18.28
CA PRO A 114 -0.44 5.91 -18.83
C PRO A 114 -0.35 7.29 -18.15
N ASN A 115 -1.41 7.74 -17.49
CA ASN A 115 -1.43 9.02 -16.77
C ASN A 115 -0.54 8.98 -15.51
N THR A 116 -0.16 7.79 -15.03
CA THR A 116 0.75 7.63 -13.90
C THR A 116 2.18 7.38 -14.40
N LYS A 117 3.02 8.40 -14.35
CA LYS A 117 4.42 8.29 -14.83
C LYS A 117 5.26 7.38 -13.92
N ARG A 118 5.15 7.58 -12.61
CA ARG A 118 5.86 6.83 -11.56
C ARG A 118 4.85 6.42 -10.49
N PRO A 119 4.30 5.21 -10.56
CA PRO A 119 3.30 4.76 -9.60
C PRO A 119 3.89 4.65 -8.20
N VAL A 120 3.08 5.01 -7.21
CA VAL A 120 3.40 4.92 -5.80
C VAL A 120 2.96 3.56 -5.27
N ILE A 121 3.80 2.95 -4.44
CA ILE A 121 3.49 1.79 -3.62
C ILE A 121 3.49 2.22 -2.16
N VAL A 122 2.34 2.21 -1.52
CA VAL A 122 2.20 2.43 -0.07
C VAL A 122 2.39 1.10 0.63
N THR A 123 3.28 1.02 1.61
CA THR A 123 3.54 -0.20 2.37
C THR A 123 3.87 0.08 3.83
N ASN A 124 3.54 -0.84 4.73
CA ASN A 124 4.20 -0.89 6.02
C ASN A 124 5.51 -1.69 5.89
N VAL A 125 6.35 -1.67 6.91
CA VAL A 125 7.69 -2.28 6.85
C VAL A 125 7.96 -3.23 8.01
N GLY A 126 6.96 -3.49 8.84
CA GLY A 126 7.08 -4.33 10.02
C GLY A 126 7.57 -3.57 11.27
N GLY A 127 8.35 -4.21 12.09
CA GLY A 127 8.84 -3.61 13.32
C GLY A 127 7.87 -3.71 14.50
N PHE A 128 7.25 -4.87 14.68
CA PHE A 128 6.25 -5.10 15.73
C PHE A 128 6.87 -5.51 17.05
N SER A 129 6.15 -5.21 18.16
CA SER A 129 6.37 -5.77 19.49
C SER A 129 5.03 -6.01 20.19
N ASN A 130 5.00 -6.99 21.13
CA ASN A 130 3.77 -7.35 21.85
C ASN A 130 3.64 -6.65 23.20
N ASP A 131 4.76 -6.28 23.82
CA ASP A 131 4.78 -5.83 25.23
C ASP A 131 4.91 -4.31 25.39
N GLY A 132 4.68 -3.55 24.33
CA GLY A 132 4.81 -2.10 24.31
C GLY A 132 5.85 -1.60 23.29
N PHE A 133 6.05 -0.27 23.26
CA PHE A 133 7.05 0.33 22.38
C PHE A 133 8.47 0.00 22.82
N LEU A 134 9.31 -0.32 21.86
CA LEU A 134 10.73 -0.56 22.09
C LEU A 134 11.49 0.75 22.42
N PRO A 135 12.61 0.67 23.17
CA PRO A 135 13.49 1.79 23.39
C PRO A 135 14.00 2.42 22.09
N LYS A 136 14.36 3.72 22.16
CA LYS A 136 14.79 4.49 20.98
C LYS A 136 15.98 3.84 20.27
N GLU A 137 16.95 3.33 21.03
CA GLU A 137 18.16 2.71 20.48
C GLU A 137 17.81 1.49 19.62
N LYS A 138 16.83 0.69 20.06
CA LYS A 138 16.34 -0.46 19.29
C LYS A 138 15.60 -0.03 18.03
N ARG A 139 14.83 1.04 18.09
CA ARG A 139 14.15 1.57 16.91
C ARG A 139 15.14 2.11 15.88
N ILE A 140 16.23 2.77 16.31
CA ILE A 140 17.30 3.21 15.40
C ILE A 140 17.93 2.02 14.66
N GLU A 141 18.29 0.93 15.37
CA GLU A 141 18.80 -0.30 14.76
C GLU A 141 17.82 -0.88 13.72
N MET A 142 16.52 -0.77 13.98
CA MET A 142 15.48 -1.26 13.07
C MET A 142 15.37 -0.35 11.83
N TYR A 143 15.44 0.96 11.96
CA TYR A 143 15.46 1.89 10.83
C TYR A 143 16.66 1.63 9.91
N GLU A 144 17.85 1.40 10.46
CA GLU A 144 19.04 1.04 9.68
C GLU A 144 18.83 -0.27 8.89
N LYS A 145 18.20 -1.29 9.50
CA LYS A 145 17.84 -2.53 8.81
C LYS A 145 16.84 -2.33 7.68
N ILE A 146 15.84 -1.46 7.88
CA ILE A 146 14.88 -1.14 6.83
C ILE A 146 15.56 -0.46 5.67
N SER A 147 16.41 0.54 5.91
CA SER A 147 17.19 1.20 4.86
C SER A 147 17.98 0.17 4.04
N ASN A 148 18.75 -0.70 4.73
CA ASN A 148 19.52 -1.77 4.09
C ASN A 148 18.66 -2.79 3.33
N SER A 149 17.39 -2.97 3.72
CA SER A 149 16.47 -3.88 3.05
C SER A 149 15.85 -3.21 1.82
N LEU A 150 15.50 -1.94 1.89
CA LEU A 150 15.01 -1.16 0.76
C LEU A 150 16.06 -1.02 -0.34
N ASP A 151 17.34 -0.87 0.02
CA ASP A 151 18.47 -0.83 -0.93
C ASP A 151 18.61 -2.12 -1.78
N LYS A 152 18.03 -3.23 -1.32
CA LYS A 152 18.04 -4.51 -2.05
C LYS A 152 16.87 -4.66 -3.02
N ILE A 153 15.90 -3.74 -2.98
CA ILE A 153 14.72 -3.77 -3.81
C ILE A 153 14.98 -2.93 -5.06
N ASP A 154 14.81 -3.53 -6.22
CA ASP A 154 14.81 -2.79 -7.48
C ASP A 154 13.51 -2.00 -7.59
N SER A 155 13.54 -0.73 -7.23
CA SER A 155 12.42 0.21 -7.30
C SER A 155 12.47 1.11 -8.54
N GLU A 156 13.21 0.73 -9.58
CA GLU A 156 13.25 1.52 -10.81
C GLU A 156 11.84 1.74 -11.38
N ASN A 157 11.51 2.97 -11.75
CA ASN A 157 10.21 3.42 -12.29
C ASN A 157 8.99 3.30 -11.37
N VAL A 158 9.18 3.01 -10.08
CA VAL A 158 8.14 3.09 -9.04
C VAL A 158 8.64 3.93 -7.86
N GLU A 159 7.75 4.31 -6.98
CA GLU A 159 8.08 5.01 -5.72
C GLU A 159 7.50 4.23 -4.55
N ILE A 160 8.35 3.84 -3.60
CA ILE A 160 7.92 3.17 -2.37
C ILE A 160 7.75 4.23 -1.29
N ILE A 161 6.54 4.34 -0.75
CA ILE A 161 6.20 5.25 0.35
C ILE A 161 5.81 4.40 1.55
N ILE A 162 6.45 4.68 2.69
CA ILE A 162 6.17 3.94 3.91
C ILE A 162 5.00 4.59 4.63
N GLN A 163 4.03 3.78 5.00
CA GLN A 163 2.84 4.19 5.72
C GLN A 163 3.20 4.62 7.16
N THR A 164 2.63 5.74 7.61
CA THR A 164 2.69 6.13 9.02
C THR A 164 1.78 5.24 9.85
N MET A 165 2.26 4.84 11.02
CA MET A 165 1.59 3.89 11.89
C MET A 165 1.00 4.56 13.15
N PRO A 166 -0.07 4.01 13.74
CA PRO A 166 -0.73 4.62 14.88
C PRO A 166 0.13 4.55 16.16
N PRO A 167 0.07 5.58 17.04
CA PRO A 167 0.85 5.65 18.28
C PRO A 167 0.19 4.88 19.44
N PHE A 168 -0.50 3.79 19.14
CA PHE A 168 -1.17 2.91 20.11
C PHE A 168 -1.20 1.48 19.55
N PRO A 169 -1.46 0.46 20.40
CA PRO A 169 -1.52 -0.91 19.91
C PRO A 169 -2.65 -1.05 18.88
N TRP A 170 -2.27 -1.46 17.69
CA TRP A 170 -3.17 -1.60 16.54
C TRP A 170 -3.11 -2.99 15.91
N HIS A 171 -1.90 -3.52 15.77
CA HIS A 171 -1.65 -4.77 15.09
C HIS A 171 -2.30 -5.96 15.82
N PHE A 172 -2.73 -6.98 15.10
CA PHE A 172 -3.45 -8.15 15.65
C PHE A 172 -4.67 -7.77 16.54
N GLY A 173 -5.50 -6.85 16.04
CA GLY A 173 -6.70 -6.45 16.79
C GLY A 173 -6.43 -5.66 18.07
N GLY A 174 -5.33 -4.90 18.10
CA GLY A 174 -4.96 -4.04 19.21
C GLY A 174 -4.00 -4.69 20.23
N GLN A 175 -3.38 -5.83 19.89
CA GLN A 175 -2.42 -6.50 20.77
C GLN A 175 -0.97 -6.16 20.46
N GLY A 176 -0.66 -5.77 19.23
CA GLY A 176 0.69 -5.46 18.79
C GLY A 176 0.93 -3.98 18.59
N PHE A 177 2.16 -3.55 18.86
CA PHE A 177 2.65 -2.18 18.69
C PHE A 177 3.54 -2.09 17.46
N HIS A 178 3.29 -1.11 16.59
CA HIS A 178 4.27 -0.70 15.59
C HIS A 178 5.30 0.23 16.22
N ASN A 179 6.58 -0.07 16.04
CA ASN A 179 7.66 0.71 16.63
C ASN A 179 8.23 1.76 15.68
N LEU A 180 7.94 1.66 14.40
CA LEU A 180 8.53 2.46 13.33
C LEU A 180 7.45 3.29 12.64
N PHE A 181 7.84 4.44 12.09
CA PHE A 181 6.96 5.38 11.39
C PHE A 181 5.75 5.86 12.23
N VAL A 182 5.94 5.90 13.56
CA VAL A 182 4.97 6.40 14.54
C VAL A 182 5.32 7.81 15.00
N ASN A 183 6.60 8.09 15.22
CA ASN A 183 7.09 9.36 15.74
C ASN A 183 7.47 10.29 14.58
N PRO A 184 6.86 11.50 14.46
CA PRO A 184 7.16 12.43 13.37
C PRO A 184 8.63 12.82 13.25
N ASN A 185 9.34 12.96 14.38
CA ASN A 185 10.77 13.31 14.36
C ASN A 185 11.65 12.16 13.83
N GLU A 186 11.28 10.92 14.09
CA GLU A 186 11.96 9.73 13.57
C GLU A 186 11.67 9.57 12.07
N ILE A 187 10.43 9.83 11.64
CA ILE A 187 10.04 9.82 10.23
C ILE A 187 10.81 10.88 9.43
N ALA A 188 10.95 12.07 9.98
CA ALA A 188 11.68 13.16 9.31
C ALA A 188 13.19 12.93 9.25
N ALA A 189 13.74 12.08 10.11
CA ALA A 189 15.17 11.74 10.16
C ALA A 189 15.53 10.55 9.25
N PHE A 190 14.56 9.72 8.88
CA PHE A 190 14.69 8.58 7.98
C PHE A 190 14.73 9.03 6.53
#